data_a9e09017fc4b61da334a5cf6fd2c152e
#
_entry.id   a9e09017fc4b61da334a5cf6fd2c152e
#
_cell.length_a   1.000
_cell.length_b   1.000
_cell.length_c   1.000
_cell.angle_alpha   90.00
_cell.angle_beta   90.00
_cell.angle_gamma   90.00
#
_symmetry.space_group_name_H-M   'P 1'
#
loop_
_entity.id
_entity.type
_entity.pdbx_description
1 polymer ?
#
loop_
_entity_poly.entity_id
_entity_poly.type
_entity_poly.pdbx_seq_one_letter_code
_entity_poly.pdbx_strand_id
1 'polypeptide(L)'
;GRATAEGYAQAYQMLLAEVGIYSFLEYGTASDGTETIWNTFYVDGGYCCTDVLRDDPTRRDGGSAVLHPYFCVTRETVASGRTPMLPDLYSSSDAPDYYLISDKRAALPEDLPPLLKREIAAAAAAGEDKIEVALDFNPEQGDFYDVVTNVITSLRESDGLTELLEVCDIYPLILENGVYMIGLRYSSGNDS
;
A
#
# COMPACT_ATOMS: atom_id res chain seq x y z
N GLY A 1 17.25 -17.15 3.01
CA GLY A 1 16.14 -18.09 3.06
C GLY A 1 14.87 -17.38 2.65
N ARG A 2 14.00 -18.03 1.88
CA ARG A 2 12.67 -17.48 1.58
C ARG A 2 11.72 -17.92 2.69
N ALA A 3 11.02 -16.97 3.30
CA ALA A 3 9.92 -17.28 4.19
C ALA A 3 8.70 -17.76 3.37
N THR A 4 7.90 -18.65 3.95
CA THR A 4 6.63 -19.09 3.37
C THR A 4 5.52 -18.12 3.75
N ALA A 5 4.40 -18.15 3.04
CA ALA A 5 3.20 -17.37 3.42
C ALA A 5 2.79 -17.62 4.87
N GLU A 6 2.81 -18.89 5.28
CA GLU A 6 2.53 -19.28 6.67
C GLU A 6 3.54 -18.70 7.65
N GLY A 7 4.84 -18.70 7.31
CA GLY A 7 5.88 -18.10 8.15
C GLY A 7 5.69 -16.61 8.37
N TYR A 8 5.31 -15.86 7.33
CA TYR A 8 4.95 -14.44 7.44
C TYR A 8 3.73 -14.24 8.36
N ALA A 9 2.65 -14.97 8.12
CA ALA A 9 1.42 -14.82 8.88
C ALA A 9 1.59 -15.21 10.35
N GLN A 10 2.34 -16.28 10.66
CA GLN A 10 2.65 -16.68 12.03
C GLN A 10 3.55 -15.66 12.75
N ALA A 11 4.58 -15.15 12.07
CA ALA A 11 5.43 -14.11 12.66
C ALA A 11 4.64 -12.84 12.99
N TYR A 12 3.77 -12.41 12.08
CA TYR A 12 2.89 -11.27 12.32
C TYR A 12 1.91 -11.52 13.46
N GLN A 13 1.31 -12.72 13.56
CA GLN A 13 0.47 -13.13 14.68
C GLN A 13 1.21 -13.00 16.02
N MET A 14 2.47 -13.43 16.08
CA MET A 14 3.28 -13.29 17.29
C MET A 14 3.53 -11.83 17.65
N LEU A 15 3.83 -10.98 16.66
CA LEU A 15 4.04 -9.55 16.90
C LEU A 15 2.76 -8.86 17.39
N LEU A 16 1.60 -9.19 16.83
CA LEU A 16 0.31 -8.69 17.31
C LEU A 16 0.04 -9.12 18.76
N ALA A 17 0.36 -10.36 19.11
CA ALA A 17 0.19 -10.87 20.47
C ALA A 17 1.09 -10.13 21.49
N GLU A 18 2.32 -9.76 21.12
CA GLU A 18 3.23 -8.98 21.96
C GLU A 18 2.69 -7.59 22.31
N VAL A 19 1.87 -7.02 21.43
CA VAL A 19 1.20 -5.72 21.68
C VAL A 19 -0.24 -5.89 22.20
N GLY A 20 -0.63 -7.11 22.55
CA GLY A 20 -1.92 -7.41 23.16
C GLY A 20 -3.10 -7.51 22.15
N ILE A 21 -2.81 -7.62 20.87
CA ILE A 21 -3.82 -7.80 19.82
C ILE A 21 -3.94 -9.29 19.50
N TYR A 22 -5.12 -9.87 19.77
CA TYR A 22 -5.39 -11.25 19.39
C TYR A 22 -5.72 -11.35 17.90
N SER A 23 -5.03 -12.23 17.19
CA SER A 23 -5.29 -12.52 15.79
C SER A 23 -5.43 -14.02 15.53
N PHE A 24 -6.11 -14.35 14.46
CA PHE A 24 -6.20 -15.71 13.95
C PHE A 24 -5.82 -15.76 12.48
N LEU A 25 -5.42 -16.96 12.04
CA LEU A 25 -5.02 -17.21 10.66
C LEU A 25 -6.22 -17.64 9.85
N GLU A 26 -6.49 -16.99 8.75
CA GLU A 26 -7.43 -17.44 7.74
C GLU A 26 -6.71 -18.01 6.54
N TYR A 27 -7.28 -19.07 5.98
CA TYR A 27 -6.77 -19.77 4.82
C TYR A 27 -7.71 -19.59 3.64
N GLY A 28 -7.15 -19.59 2.45
CA GLY A 28 -7.90 -19.52 1.20
C GLY A 28 -7.13 -20.15 0.06
N THR A 29 -7.73 -20.12 -1.12
CA THR A 29 -7.11 -20.62 -2.35
C THR A 29 -7.21 -19.53 -3.43
N ALA A 30 -6.09 -19.17 -4.02
CA ALA A 30 -6.03 -18.28 -5.16
C ALA A 30 -6.60 -18.94 -6.43
N SER A 31 -6.89 -18.15 -7.46
CA SER A 31 -7.48 -18.65 -8.72
C SER A 31 -6.60 -19.67 -9.47
N ASP A 32 -5.30 -19.68 -9.21
CA ASP A 32 -4.34 -20.64 -9.76
C ASP A 32 -4.20 -21.92 -8.91
N GLY A 33 -4.98 -22.06 -7.83
CA GLY A 33 -4.95 -23.19 -6.91
C GLY A 33 -3.91 -23.07 -5.79
N THR A 34 -3.15 -21.97 -5.73
CA THR A 34 -2.16 -21.74 -4.68
C THR A 34 -2.86 -21.50 -3.34
N GLU A 35 -2.41 -22.18 -2.28
CA GLU A 35 -2.87 -21.92 -0.92
C GLU A 35 -2.39 -20.54 -0.47
N THR A 36 -3.30 -19.78 0.15
CA THR A 36 -3.06 -18.44 0.66
C THR A 36 -3.46 -18.37 2.12
N ILE A 37 -2.80 -17.47 2.86
CA ILE A 37 -3.03 -17.29 4.29
C ILE A 37 -2.86 -15.80 4.64
N TRP A 38 -3.72 -15.33 5.53
CA TRP A 38 -3.64 -13.96 6.07
C TRP A 38 -4.05 -13.94 7.54
N ASN A 39 -3.79 -12.83 8.20
CA ASN A 39 -4.19 -12.60 9.58
C ASN A 39 -5.49 -11.82 9.63
N THR A 40 -6.41 -12.24 10.50
CA THR A 40 -7.60 -11.48 10.87
C THR A 40 -7.54 -11.16 12.35
N PHE A 41 -7.81 -9.92 12.72
CA PHE A 41 -7.74 -9.44 14.10
C PHE A 41 -8.75 -8.32 14.35
N TYR A 42 -9.02 -8.05 15.62
CA TYR A 42 -9.95 -7.01 16.06
C TYR A 42 -9.17 -5.83 16.64
N VAL A 43 -9.41 -4.64 16.11
CA VAL A 43 -8.78 -3.38 16.55
C VAL A 43 -9.75 -2.22 16.30
N ASP A 44 -9.75 -1.22 17.18
CA ASP A 44 -10.53 0.01 17.07
C ASP A 44 -12.02 -0.17 16.75
N GLY A 45 -12.62 -1.25 17.28
CA GLY A 45 -14.05 -1.51 17.12
C GLY A 45 -14.43 -2.31 15.87
N GLY A 46 -13.45 -2.73 15.04
CA GLY A 46 -13.68 -3.50 13.83
C GLY A 46 -12.72 -4.68 13.64
N TYR A 47 -13.15 -5.65 12.84
CA TYR A 47 -12.22 -6.68 12.34
C TYR A 47 -11.51 -6.17 11.12
N CYS A 48 -10.21 -6.39 11.02
CA CYS A 48 -9.42 -6.14 9.83
C CYS A 48 -8.52 -7.32 9.50
N CYS A 49 -8.09 -7.36 8.25
CA CYS A 49 -7.24 -8.39 7.69
C CYS A 49 -5.93 -7.80 7.21
N THR A 50 -4.84 -8.58 7.33
CA THR A 50 -3.54 -8.21 6.78
C THR A 50 -2.88 -9.42 6.12
N ASP A 51 -2.42 -9.25 4.88
CA ASP A 51 -1.59 -10.24 4.18
C ASP A 51 -0.17 -9.71 4.03
N VAL A 52 0.65 -9.99 5.02
CA VAL A 52 2.04 -9.48 5.11
C VAL A 52 2.90 -9.96 3.94
N LEU A 53 2.64 -11.14 3.38
CA LEU A 53 3.40 -11.62 2.23
C LEU A 53 3.11 -10.78 0.98
N ARG A 54 1.85 -10.36 0.78
CA ARG A 54 1.48 -9.50 -0.34
C ARG A 54 1.97 -8.05 -0.16
N ASP A 55 2.15 -7.63 1.08
CA ASP A 55 2.69 -6.31 1.42
C ASP A 55 4.23 -6.25 1.37
N ASP A 56 4.89 -7.40 1.16
CA ASP A 56 6.35 -7.52 0.96
C ASP A 56 6.69 -8.16 -0.40
N PRO A 57 6.29 -7.55 -1.54
CA PRO A 57 6.60 -8.11 -2.84
C PRO A 57 8.10 -8.03 -3.11
N THR A 58 8.67 -9.12 -3.64
CA THR A 58 10.06 -9.13 -4.09
C THR A 58 10.19 -8.25 -5.33
N ARG A 59 11.01 -7.20 -5.26
CA ARG A 59 11.33 -6.34 -6.41
C ARG A 59 12.11 -7.14 -7.48
N ARG A 60 12.06 -6.66 -8.74
CA ARG A 60 12.81 -7.27 -9.85
C ARG A 60 14.32 -7.27 -9.63
N ASP A 61 14.84 -6.29 -8.89
CA ASP A 61 16.25 -6.17 -8.49
C ASP A 61 16.61 -7.05 -7.27
N GLY A 62 15.65 -7.80 -6.72
CA GLY A 62 15.82 -8.64 -5.54
C GLY A 62 15.70 -7.89 -4.20
N GLY A 63 15.44 -6.59 -4.22
CA GLY A 63 15.16 -5.79 -3.03
C GLY A 63 13.78 -6.09 -2.46
N SER A 64 13.59 -5.75 -1.19
CA SER A 64 12.28 -5.74 -0.53
C SER A 64 11.61 -4.37 -0.72
N ALA A 65 10.31 -4.37 -0.88
CA ALA A 65 9.51 -3.14 -0.93
C ALA A 65 8.32 -3.32 0.00
N VAL A 66 8.44 -2.83 1.22
CA VAL A 66 7.28 -2.84 2.13
C VAL A 66 6.21 -1.90 1.57
N LEU A 67 5.04 -2.45 1.30
CA LEU A 67 3.85 -1.75 0.82
C LEU A 67 2.69 -2.06 1.78
N HIS A 68 1.58 -1.35 1.64
CA HIS A 68 0.45 -1.48 2.58
C HIS A 68 -0.91 -1.77 1.90
N PRO A 69 -0.98 -2.30 0.64
CA PRO A 69 -2.26 -2.50 -0.04
C PRO A 69 -3.16 -3.53 0.65
N TYR A 70 -2.58 -4.44 1.42
CA TYR A 70 -3.30 -5.48 2.16
C TYR A 70 -3.11 -5.35 3.68
N PHE A 71 -2.70 -4.18 4.15
CA PHE A 71 -2.52 -3.90 5.57
C PHE A 71 -3.79 -3.29 6.17
N CYS A 72 -4.38 -3.97 7.16
CA CYS A 72 -5.57 -3.51 7.87
C CYS A 72 -6.76 -3.23 6.93
N VAL A 73 -7.03 -4.13 6.02
CA VAL A 73 -8.10 -4.04 5.02
C VAL A 73 -9.32 -4.87 5.41
N THR A 74 -10.42 -4.70 4.69
CA THR A 74 -11.61 -5.55 4.87
C THR A 74 -11.32 -6.99 4.41
N ARG A 75 -12.13 -7.93 4.91
CA ARG A 75 -12.05 -9.32 4.46
C ARG A 75 -12.34 -9.47 2.96
N GLU A 76 -13.26 -8.68 2.42
CA GLU A 76 -13.54 -8.64 1.00
C GLU A 76 -12.31 -8.24 0.19
N THR A 77 -11.60 -7.22 0.62
CA THR A 77 -10.36 -6.75 -0.02
C THR A 77 -9.26 -7.81 0.02
N VAL A 78 -8.97 -8.39 1.19
CA VAL A 78 -7.91 -9.39 1.31
C VAL A 78 -8.25 -10.67 0.53
N ALA A 79 -9.53 -11.00 0.42
CA ALA A 79 -10.03 -12.16 -0.32
C ALA A 79 -10.20 -11.92 -1.82
N SER A 80 -9.98 -10.71 -2.32
CA SER A 80 -10.08 -10.43 -3.76
C SER A 80 -9.17 -11.34 -4.59
N GLY A 81 -9.75 -12.04 -5.56
CA GLY A 81 -9.06 -13.06 -6.36
C GLY A 81 -8.76 -14.38 -5.63
N ARG A 82 -9.39 -14.63 -4.48
CA ARG A 82 -9.21 -15.83 -3.66
C ARG A 82 -10.55 -16.39 -3.18
N THR A 83 -10.57 -17.68 -2.85
CA THR A 83 -11.70 -18.34 -2.20
C THR A 83 -11.31 -18.66 -0.75
N PRO A 84 -11.85 -17.94 0.25
CA PRO A 84 -11.63 -18.28 1.66
C PRO A 84 -12.15 -19.70 1.98
N MET A 85 -11.42 -20.42 2.84
CA MET A 85 -11.83 -21.77 3.27
C MET A 85 -13.03 -21.73 4.22
N LEU A 86 -13.16 -20.68 5.01
CA LEU A 86 -14.26 -20.50 5.95
C LEU A 86 -15.27 -19.48 5.41
N PRO A 87 -16.57 -19.69 5.70
CA PRO A 87 -17.57 -18.67 5.40
C PRO A 87 -17.26 -17.37 6.13
N ASP A 88 -17.90 -16.29 5.71
CA ASP A 88 -17.73 -14.98 6.35
C ASP A 88 -18.30 -15.01 7.77
N LEU A 89 -17.40 -15.18 8.73
CA LEU A 89 -17.72 -15.19 10.17
C LEU A 89 -17.48 -13.81 10.80
N TYR A 90 -16.73 -12.94 10.13
CA TYR A 90 -16.26 -11.68 10.67
C TYR A 90 -16.31 -10.60 9.58
N SER A 91 -17.52 -10.16 9.25
CA SER A 91 -17.69 -9.04 8.32
C SER A 91 -17.18 -7.76 8.96
N SER A 92 -16.26 -7.09 8.32
CA SER A 92 -15.78 -5.78 8.72
C SER A 92 -16.05 -4.77 7.60
N SER A 93 -17.26 -4.21 7.61
CA SER A 93 -17.56 -3.06 6.76
C SER A 93 -16.81 -1.80 7.22
N ASP A 94 -16.34 -1.79 8.47
CA ASP A 94 -15.77 -0.63 9.17
C ASP A 94 -14.32 -0.90 9.61
N ALA A 95 -13.57 -1.74 8.88
CA ALA A 95 -12.16 -1.97 9.18
C ALA A 95 -11.39 -0.64 9.13
N PRO A 96 -10.49 -0.39 10.09
CA PRO A 96 -9.59 0.73 9.97
C PRO A 96 -8.79 0.58 8.66
N ASP A 97 -8.86 1.60 7.83
CA ASP A 97 -8.15 1.64 6.55
C ASP A 97 -6.82 2.35 6.73
N TYR A 98 -5.72 1.69 6.41
CA TYR A 98 -4.37 2.26 6.54
C TYR A 98 -4.26 3.62 5.85
N TYR A 99 -4.77 3.76 4.64
CA TYR A 99 -4.66 5.01 3.88
C TYR A 99 -5.53 6.13 4.44
N LEU A 100 -6.65 5.79 5.08
CA LEU A 100 -7.48 6.76 5.79
C LEU A 100 -6.80 7.21 7.09
N ILE A 101 -6.32 6.27 7.90
CA ILE A 101 -5.68 6.57 9.19
C ILE A 101 -4.38 7.35 9.00
N SER A 102 -3.60 7.03 7.97
CA SER A 102 -2.34 7.70 7.64
C SER A 102 -2.53 8.98 6.81
N ASP A 103 -3.77 9.37 6.53
CA ASP A 103 -4.12 10.54 5.70
C ASP A 103 -3.51 10.47 4.28
N LYS A 104 -3.47 9.26 3.71
CA LYS A 104 -2.94 8.97 2.36
C LYS A 104 -4.02 8.67 1.33
N ARG A 105 -5.25 9.12 1.58
CA ARG A 105 -6.41 8.89 0.72
C ARG A 105 -6.94 10.20 0.15
N ALA A 106 -7.19 10.25 -1.16
CA ALA A 106 -7.92 11.31 -1.83
C ALA A 106 -9.34 10.86 -2.12
N ALA A 107 -10.33 11.52 -1.53
CA ALA A 107 -11.75 11.23 -1.74
C ALA A 107 -12.26 11.81 -3.07
N LEU A 108 -11.74 12.96 -3.46
CA LEU A 108 -12.11 13.69 -4.67
C LEU A 108 -10.88 14.03 -5.52
N PRO A 109 -11.02 14.23 -6.83
CA PRO A 109 -9.90 14.60 -7.70
C PRO A 109 -9.14 15.86 -7.25
N GLU A 110 -9.80 16.83 -6.67
CA GLU A 110 -9.20 18.05 -6.12
C GLU A 110 -8.34 17.83 -4.87
N ASP A 111 -8.54 16.72 -4.14
CA ASP A 111 -7.74 16.35 -2.97
C ASP A 111 -6.39 15.75 -3.37
N LEU A 112 -6.27 15.26 -4.61
CA LEU A 112 -5.09 14.54 -5.06
C LEU A 112 -3.82 15.43 -5.15
N PRO A 113 -3.83 16.63 -5.76
CA PRO A 113 -2.61 17.44 -5.85
C PRO A 113 -2.02 17.81 -4.49
N PRO A 114 -2.78 18.27 -3.48
CA PRO A 114 -2.22 18.58 -2.15
C PRO A 114 -1.73 17.32 -1.43
N LEU A 115 -2.40 16.17 -1.58
CA LEU A 115 -1.94 14.89 -1.05
C LEU A 115 -0.58 14.51 -1.65
N LEU A 116 -0.47 14.48 -2.96
CA LEU A 116 0.77 14.17 -3.67
C LEU A 116 1.91 15.12 -3.29
N LYS A 117 1.63 16.42 -3.21
CA LYS A 117 2.62 17.42 -2.80
C LYS A 117 3.22 17.08 -1.42
N ARG A 118 2.38 16.74 -0.46
CA ARG A 118 2.80 16.38 0.90
C ARG A 118 3.60 15.07 0.91
N GLU A 119 3.08 14.02 0.29
CA GLU A 119 3.71 12.70 0.31
C GLU A 119 5.05 12.69 -0.46
N ILE A 120 5.12 13.33 -1.62
CA ILE A 120 6.37 13.43 -2.40
C ILE A 120 7.41 14.27 -1.64
N ALA A 121 7.03 15.37 -1.02
CA ALA A 121 7.94 16.16 -0.21
C ALA A 121 8.47 15.40 1.01
N ALA A 122 7.61 14.63 1.68
CA ALA A 122 8.00 13.78 2.79
C ALA A 122 8.95 12.65 2.35
N ALA A 123 8.66 11.98 1.25
CA ALA A 123 9.50 10.94 0.67
C ALA A 123 10.89 11.50 0.29
N ALA A 124 10.93 12.68 -0.36
CA ALA A 124 12.19 13.34 -0.71
C ALA A 124 13.02 13.66 0.55
N ALA A 125 12.40 14.15 1.60
CA ALA A 125 13.08 14.45 2.87
C ALA A 125 13.60 13.19 3.57
N ALA A 126 12.93 12.04 3.40
CA ALA A 126 13.32 10.75 3.95
C ALA A 126 14.30 9.96 3.04
N GLY A 127 14.53 10.41 1.80
CA GLY A 127 15.33 9.69 0.82
C GLY A 127 14.63 8.44 0.29
N GLU A 128 13.29 8.41 0.31
CA GLU A 128 12.47 7.32 -0.21
C GLU A 128 12.22 7.49 -1.70
N ASP A 129 12.26 6.40 -2.44
CA ASP A 129 12.11 6.36 -3.90
C ASP A 129 10.68 6.05 -4.36
N LYS A 130 9.73 6.01 -3.44
CA LYS A 130 8.32 5.70 -3.73
C LYS A 130 7.39 6.31 -2.69
N ILE A 131 6.16 6.51 -3.11
CA ILE A 131 5.01 6.80 -2.24
C ILE A 131 3.84 5.88 -2.57
N GLU A 132 2.91 5.75 -1.64
CA GLU A 132 1.64 5.05 -1.82
C GLU A 132 0.49 6.01 -1.53
N VAL A 133 -0.55 5.96 -2.36
CA VAL A 133 -1.79 6.72 -2.17
C VAL A 133 -3.01 5.87 -2.52
N ALA A 134 -4.13 6.14 -1.87
CA ALA A 134 -5.42 5.57 -2.23
C ALA A 134 -6.36 6.63 -2.80
N LEU A 135 -7.16 6.27 -3.79
CA LEU A 135 -8.12 7.14 -4.47
C LEU A 135 -9.50 6.50 -4.41
N ASP A 136 -10.52 7.26 -4.02
CA ASP A 136 -11.93 6.83 -4.04
C ASP A 136 -12.58 7.06 -5.41
N PHE A 137 -11.82 7.42 -6.40
CA PHE A 137 -12.22 7.62 -7.78
C PHE A 137 -11.24 6.92 -8.73
N ASN A 138 -11.68 6.64 -9.94
CA ASN A 138 -10.82 6.04 -10.97
C ASN A 138 -10.26 7.15 -11.87
N PRO A 139 -8.98 7.54 -11.70
CA PRO A 139 -8.38 8.54 -12.57
C PRO A 139 -8.14 7.94 -13.96
N GLU A 140 -8.33 8.72 -15.01
CA GLU A 140 -7.80 8.34 -16.31
C GLU A 140 -6.27 8.31 -16.23
N GLN A 141 -5.65 7.28 -16.80
CA GLN A 141 -4.22 7.03 -16.62
C GLN A 141 -3.35 8.21 -17.08
N GLY A 142 -3.73 8.87 -18.17
CA GLY A 142 -3.04 10.07 -18.67
C GLY A 142 -3.15 11.24 -17.70
N ASP A 143 -4.34 11.52 -17.23
CA ASP A 143 -4.63 12.63 -16.32
C ASP A 143 -3.91 12.44 -14.98
N PHE A 144 -3.86 11.21 -14.46
CA PHE A 144 -3.15 10.92 -13.22
C PHE A 144 -1.65 11.17 -13.35
N TYR A 145 -1.04 10.71 -14.45
CA TYR A 145 0.37 10.95 -14.71
C TYR A 145 0.68 12.45 -14.83
N ASP A 146 -0.17 13.21 -15.51
CA ASP A 146 -0.03 14.66 -15.67
C ASP A 146 -0.14 15.39 -14.33
N VAL A 147 -1.08 14.99 -13.47
CA VAL A 147 -1.22 15.56 -12.11
C VAL A 147 0.06 15.32 -11.30
N VAL A 148 0.58 14.09 -11.28
CA VAL A 148 1.82 13.78 -10.54
C VAL A 148 3.00 14.58 -11.08
N THR A 149 3.15 14.66 -12.41
CA THR A 149 4.24 15.41 -13.08
C THR A 149 4.17 16.90 -12.75
N ASN A 150 2.97 17.48 -12.77
CA ASN A 150 2.76 18.90 -12.44
C ASN A 150 3.12 19.19 -10.97
N VAL A 151 2.77 18.28 -10.05
CA VAL A 151 3.15 18.41 -8.63
C VAL A 151 4.67 18.37 -8.47
N ILE A 152 5.36 17.43 -9.12
CA ILE A 152 6.83 17.35 -9.08
C ILE A 152 7.47 18.62 -9.61
N THR A 153 7.00 19.13 -10.74
CA THR A 153 7.47 20.40 -11.32
C THR A 153 7.29 21.55 -10.33
N SER A 154 6.14 21.65 -9.70
CA SER A 154 5.87 22.67 -8.67
C SER A 154 6.82 22.56 -7.47
N LEU A 155 7.07 21.35 -6.97
CA LEU A 155 7.99 21.10 -5.87
C LEU A 155 9.43 21.50 -6.20
N ARG A 156 9.87 21.24 -7.43
CA ARG A 156 11.21 21.65 -7.91
C ARG A 156 11.36 23.16 -8.02
N GLU A 157 10.36 23.83 -8.58
CA GLU A 157 10.40 25.26 -8.85
C GLU A 157 10.14 26.14 -7.63
N SER A 158 9.18 25.74 -6.78
CA SER A 158 8.68 26.55 -5.68
C SER A 158 9.23 26.17 -4.31
N ASP A 159 9.51 24.89 -4.09
CA ASP A 159 9.91 24.36 -2.78
C ASP A 159 11.38 23.89 -2.76
N GLY A 160 12.13 24.11 -3.85
CA GLY A 160 13.58 23.90 -3.91
C GLY A 160 14.02 22.43 -3.93
N LEU A 161 13.11 21.47 -4.20
CA LEU A 161 13.43 20.05 -4.33
C LEU A 161 14.07 19.73 -5.69
N THR A 162 15.22 20.35 -5.98
CA THR A 162 15.92 20.26 -7.27
C THR A 162 16.48 18.86 -7.56
N GLU A 163 16.66 18.04 -6.54
CA GLU A 163 17.16 16.67 -6.65
C GLU A 163 16.08 15.69 -7.18
N LEU A 164 14.81 16.03 -7.03
CA LEU A 164 13.70 15.25 -7.54
C LEU A 164 13.57 15.48 -9.06
N LEU A 165 13.84 14.46 -9.87
CA LEU A 165 13.88 14.60 -11.33
C LEU A 165 12.51 14.36 -11.97
N GLU A 166 11.94 13.20 -11.73
CA GLU A 166 10.73 12.77 -12.41
C GLU A 166 10.01 11.64 -11.68
N VAL A 167 8.78 11.37 -12.07
CA VAL A 167 8.09 10.12 -11.81
C VAL A 167 8.70 9.03 -12.68
N CYS A 168 9.09 7.89 -12.08
CA CYS A 168 9.57 6.74 -12.84
C CYS A 168 8.44 5.88 -13.35
N ASP A 169 7.51 5.59 -12.43
CA ASP A 169 6.45 4.61 -12.62
C ASP A 169 5.23 4.93 -11.76
N ILE A 170 4.05 4.64 -12.30
CA ILE A 170 2.80 4.63 -11.53
C ILE A 170 2.20 3.23 -11.68
N TYR A 171 2.08 2.51 -10.58
CA TYR A 171 1.53 1.16 -10.54
C TYR A 171 0.26 1.11 -9.72
N PRO A 172 -0.85 0.59 -10.27
CA PRO A 172 -1.96 0.18 -9.44
C PRO A 172 -1.55 -1.05 -8.62
N LEU A 173 -1.65 -0.96 -7.30
CA LEU A 173 -1.41 -2.07 -6.38
C LEU A 173 -2.67 -2.90 -6.21
N ILE A 174 -3.83 -2.23 -6.05
CA ILE A 174 -5.15 -2.84 -6.05
C ILE A 174 -6.07 -1.92 -6.87
N LEU A 175 -6.45 -2.36 -8.05
CA LEU A 175 -7.33 -1.59 -8.94
C LEU A 175 -8.71 -1.36 -8.31
N GLU A 176 -9.28 -2.39 -7.69
CA GLU A 176 -10.62 -2.36 -7.09
C GLU A 176 -10.72 -1.37 -5.92
N ASN A 177 -9.60 -1.10 -5.23
CA ASN A 177 -9.54 -0.20 -4.07
C ASN A 177 -8.82 1.11 -4.36
N GLY A 178 -8.47 1.37 -5.62
CA GLY A 178 -7.83 2.62 -6.03
C GLY A 178 -6.46 2.86 -5.38
N VAL A 179 -5.72 1.81 -4.98
CA VAL A 179 -4.40 1.97 -4.35
C VAL A 179 -3.30 1.98 -5.41
N TYR A 180 -2.48 3.02 -5.38
CA TYR A 180 -1.39 3.25 -6.33
C TYR A 180 -0.06 3.43 -5.62
N MET A 181 0.99 2.88 -6.23
CA MET A 181 2.38 3.20 -5.91
C MET A 181 2.94 4.13 -6.99
N ILE A 182 3.64 5.17 -6.56
CA ILE A 182 4.31 6.13 -7.44
C ILE A 182 5.81 6.06 -7.14
N GLY A 183 6.59 5.64 -8.14
CA GLY A 183 8.05 5.63 -8.08
C GLY A 183 8.63 7.00 -8.39
N LEU A 184 9.61 7.42 -7.59
CA LEU A 184 10.29 8.71 -7.69
C LEU A 184 11.75 8.50 -8.11
N ARG A 185 12.26 9.35 -8.98
CA ARG A 185 13.67 9.36 -9.36
C ARG A 185 14.32 10.66 -8.90
N TYR A 186 15.47 10.52 -8.26
CA TYR A 186 16.32 11.63 -7.84
C TYR A 186 17.59 11.70 -8.70
N SER A 187 18.17 12.88 -8.82
CA SER A 187 19.51 13.01 -9.35
C SER A 187 20.46 12.24 -8.44
N SER A 188 21.20 11.27 -8.98
CA SER A 188 22.33 10.70 -8.26
C SER A 188 23.31 11.84 -7.99
N GLY A 189 23.46 12.23 -6.73
CA GLY A 189 24.45 13.22 -6.31
C GLY A 189 25.86 12.66 -6.44
N ASN A 190 26.36 12.46 -7.68
CA ASN A 190 27.75 12.21 -8.02
C ASN A 190 27.92 12.22 -9.54
N ASP A 191 28.04 13.41 -10.11
CA ASP A 191 28.87 13.65 -11.28
C ASP A 191 29.67 14.92 -10.97
N SER A 192 30.68 14.74 -10.12
CA SER A 192 31.75 15.73 -9.93
C SER A 192 33.08 15.03 -9.68
#